data_dabcb613fcc7f13aec4304aff66ca827
#
_entry.id   dabcb613fcc7f13aec4304aff66ca827
#
_cell.length_a   1.000
_cell.length_b   1.000
_cell.length_c   1.000
_cell.angle_alpha   90.00
_cell.angle_beta   90.00
_cell.angle_gamma   90.00
#
_symmetry.space_group_name_H-M   'P 1'
#
loop_
_entity.id
_entity.type
_entity.pdbx_description
1 polymer ?
#
loop_
_entity_poly.entity_id
_entity_poly.type
_entity_poly.pdbx_seq_one_letter_code
_entity_poly.pdbx_strand_id
1 'polypeptide(L)'
;AASGFLADIGGGIYMHHGEHLDIDTGYQGDICNVSIVVGSKGVAVIDTTGSLKVGKQLRAAIAEITQLPILYVVNTHVHPDHIFGNAAFVADKPTFVGHEKLAEAMQLREEGYAKLNEKFLGEDAKGSDIVIPTLAVKDTLALDLGDRTLILTAHPVAHTNTDVTVIDSQ
;
A
#
# COMPACT_ATOMS: atom_id res chain seq x y z
N ALA A 1 22.86 1.63 4.09
CA ALA A 1 21.99 1.33 5.23
C ALA A 1 20.56 1.72 4.91
N ALA A 2 19.60 0.87 5.27
CA ALA A 2 18.19 1.22 5.13
C ALA A 2 17.90 2.49 5.94
N SER A 3 17.04 3.36 5.40
CA SER A 3 16.60 4.52 6.15
C SER A 3 15.87 4.06 7.42
N GLY A 4 15.80 4.90 8.44
CA GLY A 4 15.02 4.59 9.65
C GLY A 4 13.53 4.38 9.40
N PHE A 5 13.04 4.68 8.20
CA PHE A 5 11.65 4.48 7.80
C PHE A 5 11.30 3.00 7.56
N LEU A 6 12.22 2.23 6.97
CA LEU A 6 12.04 0.81 6.68
C LEU A 6 13.03 -0.04 7.48
N ALA A 7 12.52 -1.04 8.16
CA ALA A 7 13.32 -2.03 8.89
C ALA A 7 13.51 -3.28 8.03
N ASP A 8 14.75 -3.75 7.89
CA ASP A 8 15.09 -5.00 7.22
C ASP A 8 14.76 -6.16 8.17
N ILE A 9 13.81 -7.01 7.77
CA ILE A 9 13.44 -8.19 8.56
C ILE A 9 14.00 -9.49 7.99
N GLY A 10 14.85 -9.39 6.96
CA GLY A 10 15.51 -10.53 6.31
C GLY A 10 14.76 -11.06 5.10
N GLY A 11 15.46 -11.86 4.27
CA GLY A 11 14.87 -12.52 3.11
C GLY A 11 14.36 -11.57 2.02
N GLY A 12 14.86 -10.33 1.96
CA GLY A 12 14.40 -9.33 0.99
C GLY A 12 13.08 -8.66 1.37
N ILE A 13 12.67 -8.78 2.64
CA ILE A 13 11.44 -8.16 3.16
C ILE A 13 11.81 -7.01 4.09
N TYR A 14 11.14 -5.88 3.89
CA TYR A 14 11.29 -4.66 4.69
C TYR A 14 9.93 -4.21 5.18
N MET A 15 9.87 -3.67 6.38
CA MET A 15 8.61 -3.21 6.98
C MET A 15 8.73 -1.80 7.54
N HIS A 16 7.66 -1.03 7.34
CA HIS A 16 7.41 0.22 8.05
C HIS A 16 6.28 -0.03 9.05
N HIS A 17 6.54 0.31 10.31
CA HIS A 17 5.51 0.26 11.35
C HIS A 17 4.89 1.65 11.47
N GLY A 18 3.58 1.72 11.25
CA GLY A 18 2.82 2.94 11.47
C GLY A 18 2.73 3.29 12.96
N GLU A 19 2.31 4.51 13.25
CA GLU A 19 2.07 4.96 14.61
C GLU A 19 0.82 4.26 15.18
N HIS A 20 0.86 3.91 16.46
CA HIS A 20 -0.28 3.30 17.15
C HIS A 20 -1.29 4.37 17.56
N LEU A 21 -1.93 4.98 16.57
CA LEU A 21 -2.91 6.05 16.76
C LEU A 21 -4.18 5.73 15.98
N ASP A 22 -5.32 6.18 16.49
CA ASP A 22 -6.54 6.21 15.72
C ASP A 22 -6.52 7.42 14.77
N ILE A 23 -7.45 7.44 13.81
CA ILE A 23 -7.62 8.58 12.92
C ILE A 23 -8.30 9.71 13.72
N ASP A 24 -7.49 10.46 14.42
CA ASP A 24 -7.93 11.56 15.30
C ASP A 24 -6.92 12.73 15.23
N THR A 25 -6.86 13.53 16.28
CA THR A 25 -6.02 14.73 16.35
C THR A 25 -4.50 14.45 16.21
N GLY A 26 -4.05 13.24 16.44
CA GLY A 26 -2.64 12.85 16.27
C GLY A 26 -2.32 12.26 14.89
N TYR A 27 -3.32 12.07 14.04
CA TYR A 27 -3.18 11.40 12.76
C TYR A 27 -2.39 12.24 11.76
N GLN A 28 -1.34 11.66 11.17
CA GLN A 28 -0.51 12.27 10.13
C GLN A 28 -0.46 11.45 8.83
N GLY A 29 -1.33 10.47 8.67
CA GLY A 29 -1.35 9.57 7.52
C GLY A 29 -0.40 8.39 7.65
N ASP A 30 0.06 8.07 8.84
CA ASP A 30 1.08 7.05 9.10
C ASP A 30 0.69 6.12 10.25
N ILE A 31 -0.48 5.47 10.14
CA ILE A 31 -0.92 4.49 11.14
C ILE A 31 -0.95 3.05 10.62
N CYS A 32 -0.74 2.82 9.32
CA CYS A 32 -0.70 1.46 8.80
C CYS A 32 0.71 0.90 8.76
N ASN A 33 0.81 -0.42 8.89
CA ASN A 33 2.04 -1.14 8.65
C ASN A 33 2.15 -1.44 7.15
N VAL A 34 3.31 -1.20 6.57
CA VAL A 34 3.60 -1.39 5.15
C VAL A 34 4.70 -2.42 5.01
N SER A 35 4.54 -3.33 4.06
CA SER A 35 5.56 -4.33 3.74
C SER A 35 6.09 -4.12 2.33
N ILE A 36 7.40 -4.27 2.17
CA ILE A 36 8.10 -4.21 0.89
C ILE A 36 8.75 -5.56 0.65
N VAL A 37 8.49 -6.18 -0.49
CA VAL A 37 9.09 -7.45 -0.88
C VAL A 37 9.94 -7.23 -2.12
N VAL A 38 11.24 -7.51 -2.02
CA VAL A 38 12.20 -7.34 -3.10
C VAL A 38 12.53 -8.69 -3.70
N GLY A 39 12.18 -8.87 -4.97
CA GLY A 39 12.54 -10.04 -5.76
C GLY A 39 13.63 -9.70 -6.77
N SER A 40 14.05 -10.70 -7.59
CA SER A 40 15.12 -10.49 -8.57
C SER A 40 14.73 -9.62 -9.76
N LYS A 41 13.43 -9.52 -10.07
CA LYS A 41 12.91 -8.71 -11.19
C LYS A 41 12.36 -7.36 -10.75
N GLY A 42 11.98 -7.22 -9.51
CA GLY A 42 11.37 -5.99 -9.03
C GLY A 42 10.79 -6.11 -7.63
N VAL A 43 10.00 -5.11 -7.28
CA VAL A 43 9.49 -4.87 -5.92
C VAL A 43 7.99 -4.92 -5.91
N ALA A 44 7.41 -5.53 -4.86
CA ALA A 44 6.01 -5.39 -4.52
C ALA A 44 5.87 -4.55 -3.25
N VAL A 45 4.96 -3.59 -3.28
CA VAL A 45 4.63 -2.72 -2.14
C VAL A 45 3.26 -3.14 -1.63
N ILE A 46 3.18 -3.54 -0.35
CA ILE A 46 1.95 -3.99 0.28
C ILE A 46 1.42 -2.86 1.17
N ASP A 47 0.39 -2.19 0.71
CA ASP A 47 -0.18 -0.96 1.24
C ASP A 47 0.78 0.25 1.13
N THR A 48 0.25 1.46 1.15
CA THR A 48 1.03 2.66 0.79
C THR A 48 0.87 3.81 1.77
N THR A 49 0.28 3.59 2.93
CA THR A 49 0.03 4.61 3.95
C THR A 49 -1.21 5.48 3.67
N GLY A 50 -1.45 6.48 4.50
CA GLY A 50 -2.67 7.28 4.52
C GLY A 50 -2.56 8.65 3.84
N SER A 51 -1.43 8.99 3.23
CA SER A 51 -1.27 10.27 2.52
C SER A 51 -0.17 10.23 1.48
N LEU A 52 -0.21 11.16 0.52
CA LEU A 52 0.86 11.33 -0.46
C LEU A 52 2.19 11.70 0.22
N LYS A 53 2.15 12.52 1.26
CA LYS A 53 3.34 12.94 2.01
C LYS A 53 4.11 11.73 2.56
N VAL A 54 3.42 10.85 3.29
CA VAL A 54 4.03 9.64 3.88
C VAL A 54 4.33 8.62 2.79
N GLY A 55 3.51 8.52 1.76
CA GLY A 55 3.77 7.68 0.58
C GLY A 55 5.06 8.06 -0.14
N LYS A 56 5.36 9.35 -0.25
CA LYS A 56 6.64 9.83 -0.80
C LYS A 56 7.82 9.47 0.08
N GLN A 57 7.67 9.51 1.40
CA GLN A 57 8.70 9.05 2.34
C GLN A 57 8.97 7.55 2.15
N LEU A 58 7.93 6.76 2.00
CA LEU A 58 8.03 5.33 1.71
C LEU A 58 8.76 5.09 0.39
N ARG A 59 8.39 5.82 -0.68
CA ARG A 59 9.02 5.68 -1.99
C ARG A 59 10.51 6.03 -1.95
N ALA A 60 10.87 7.09 -1.25
CA ALA A 60 12.27 7.49 -1.07
C ALA A 60 13.06 6.41 -0.30
N ALA A 61 12.46 5.84 0.74
CA ALA A 61 13.09 4.75 1.51
C ALA A 61 13.34 3.51 0.66
N ILE A 62 12.41 3.16 -0.25
CA ILE A 62 12.59 2.05 -1.19
C ILE A 62 13.76 2.32 -2.13
N ALA A 63 13.91 3.54 -2.62
CA ALA A 63 15.01 3.91 -3.52
C ALA A 63 16.39 3.79 -2.85
N GLU A 64 16.47 3.92 -1.54
CA GLU A 64 17.71 3.69 -0.78
C GLU A 64 18.07 2.19 -0.66
N ILE A 65 17.08 1.31 -0.77
CA ILE A 65 17.26 -0.14 -0.62
C ILE A 65 17.59 -0.79 -1.96
N THR A 66 16.90 -0.40 -3.03
CA THR A 66 17.02 -1.03 -4.34
C THR A 66 16.70 -0.05 -5.47
N GLN A 67 17.30 -0.28 -6.65
CA GLN A 67 16.98 0.43 -7.88
C GLN A 67 16.07 -0.38 -8.81
N LEU A 68 15.65 -1.57 -8.41
CA LEU A 68 14.73 -2.40 -9.17
C LEU A 68 13.36 -1.70 -9.31
N PRO A 69 12.65 -1.96 -10.43
CA PRO A 69 11.36 -1.32 -10.64
C PRO A 69 10.32 -1.80 -9.63
N ILE A 70 9.38 -0.93 -9.29
CA ILE A 70 8.20 -1.30 -8.53
C ILE A 70 7.20 -1.90 -9.52
N LEU A 71 6.98 -3.20 -9.42
CA LEU A 71 6.12 -3.94 -10.34
C LEU A 71 4.67 -3.94 -9.89
N TYR A 72 4.44 -4.04 -8.59
CA TYR A 72 3.10 -4.16 -8.03
C TYR A 72 2.93 -3.29 -6.80
N VAL A 73 1.76 -2.68 -6.68
CA VAL A 73 1.28 -2.05 -5.46
C VAL A 73 0.00 -2.76 -5.06
N VAL A 74 0.00 -3.42 -3.92
CA VAL A 74 -1.12 -4.22 -3.42
C VAL A 74 -1.80 -3.47 -2.29
N ASN A 75 -3.10 -3.26 -2.41
CA ASN A 75 -3.92 -2.72 -1.32
C ASN A 75 -4.68 -3.87 -0.66
N THR A 76 -4.44 -4.08 0.62
CA THR A 76 -5.03 -5.20 1.36
C THR A 76 -6.49 -4.96 1.72
N HIS A 77 -6.90 -3.70 1.84
CA HIS A 77 -8.31 -3.32 2.06
C HIS A 77 -8.52 -1.83 1.80
N VAL A 78 -9.77 -1.35 1.94
CA VAL A 78 -10.18 -0.03 1.47
C VAL A 78 -9.95 1.12 2.46
N HIS A 79 -9.48 0.88 3.67
CA HIS A 79 -9.31 1.93 4.69
C HIS A 79 -8.29 3.00 4.25
N PRO A 80 -8.50 4.29 4.60
CA PRO A 80 -7.69 5.39 4.07
C PRO A 80 -6.21 5.31 4.44
N ASP A 81 -5.88 4.76 5.61
CA ASP A 81 -4.50 4.59 6.08
C ASP A 81 -3.69 3.57 5.24
N HIS A 82 -4.34 2.83 4.35
CA HIS A 82 -3.71 1.83 3.49
C HIS A 82 -3.63 2.21 2.01
N ILE A 83 -4.41 3.18 1.55
CA ILE A 83 -4.59 3.44 0.11
C ILE A 83 -4.17 4.82 -0.38
N PHE A 84 -4.17 5.83 0.48
CA PHE A 84 -3.94 7.21 0.02
C PHE A 84 -2.50 7.51 -0.36
N GLY A 85 -1.54 6.69 0.04
CA GLY A 85 -0.16 6.79 -0.43
C GLY A 85 0.06 6.25 -1.85
N ASN A 86 -0.94 5.60 -2.46
CA ASN A 86 -0.84 5.06 -3.82
C ASN A 86 -0.39 6.11 -4.84
N ALA A 87 -0.81 7.37 -4.67
CA ALA A 87 -0.46 8.46 -5.57
C ALA A 87 1.06 8.69 -5.68
N ALA A 88 1.82 8.35 -4.64
CA ALA A 88 3.28 8.46 -4.65
C ALA A 88 3.97 7.48 -5.63
N PHE A 89 3.27 6.43 -6.04
CA PHE A 89 3.79 5.37 -6.90
C PHE A 89 3.32 5.44 -8.36
N VAL A 90 2.44 6.39 -8.70
CA VAL A 90 1.89 6.52 -10.05
C VAL A 90 2.99 6.70 -11.11
N ALA A 91 4.03 7.47 -10.78
CA ALA A 91 5.14 7.72 -11.70
C ALA A 91 5.96 6.46 -12.03
N ASP A 92 5.96 5.46 -11.16
CA ASP A 92 6.64 4.17 -11.37
C ASP A 92 5.86 3.25 -12.32
N LYS A 93 4.61 3.59 -12.63
CA LYS A 93 3.70 2.81 -13.49
C LYS A 93 3.58 1.34 -13.06
N PRO A 94 3.40 1.04 -11.76
CA PRO A 94 3.21 -0.32 -11.31
C PRO A 94 1.82 -0.81 -11.68
N THR A 95 1.58 -2.12 -11.54
CA THR A 95 0.22 -2.65 -11.55
C THR A 95 -0.36 -2.53 -10.14
N PHE A 96 -1.45 -1.78 -10.01
CA PHE A 96 -2.19 -1.68 -8.75
C PHE A 96 -3.13 -2.86 -8.61
N VAL A 97 -3.03 -3.58 -7.49
CA VAL A 97 -3.69 -4.87 -7.25
C VAL A 97 -4.56 -4.78 -6.00
N GLY A 98 -5.75 -5.33 -6.06
CA GLY A 98 -6.64 -5.39 -4.91
C GLY A 98 -7.78 -6.39 -5.11
N HIS A 99 -8.57 -6.61 -4.05
CA HIS A 99 -9.77 -7.43 -4.11
C HIS A 99 -10.67 -6.98 -5.28
N GLU A 100 -11.41 -7.92 -5.90
CA GLU A 100 -12.29 -7.58 -7.03
C GLU A 100 -13.31 -6.46 -6.75
N LYS A 101 -13.68 -6.28 -5.48
CA LYS A 101 -14.61 -5.24 -5.03
C LYS A 101 -13.93 -3.94 -4.60
N LEU A 102 -12.60 -3.90 -4.61
CA LEU A 102 -11.86 -2.74 -4.06
C LEU A 102 -12.07 -1.48 -4.89
N ALA A 103 -12.05 -1.58 -6.21
CA ALA A 103 -12.24 -0.44 -7.10
C ALA A 103 -13.59 0.25 -6.85
N GLU A 104 -14.67 -0.51 -6.78
CA GLU A 104 -16.01 0.01 -6.48
C GLU A 104 -16.06 0.61 -5.06
N ALA A 105 -15.50 -0.08 -4.08
CA ALA A 105 -15.46 0.40 -2.71
C ALA A 105 -14.70 1.72 -2.58
N MET A 106 -13.58 1.88 -3.30
CA MET A 106 -12.83 3.12 -3.35
C MET A 106 -13.65 4.26 -3.96
N GLN A 107 -14.34 4.00 -5.07
CA GLN A 107 -15.19 4.98 -5.74
C GLN A 107 -16.33 5.45 -4.85
N LEU A 108 -17.00 4.53 -4.16
CA LEU A 108 -18.12 4.84 -3.26
C LEU A 108 -17.67 5.67 -2.04
N ARG A 109 -16.42 5.51 -1.61
CA ARG A 109 -15.91 6.17 -0.41
C ARG A 109 -15.01 7.37 -0.70
N GLU A 110 -14.73 7.67 -1.96
CA GLU A 110 -13.79 8.71 -2.38
C GLU A 110 -14.08 10.05 -1.72
N GLU A 111 -15.30 10.52 -1.83
CA GLU A 111 -15.70 11.83 -1.27
C GLU A 111 -15.61 11.84 0.26
N GLY A 112 -16.08 10.78 0.92
CA GLY A 112 -16.04 10.67 2.37
C GLY A 112 -14.61 10.60 2.91
N TYR A 113 -13.74 9.85 2.24
CA TYR A 113 -12.34 9.74 2.63
C TYR A 113 -11.55 11.02 2.34
N ALA A 114 -11.86 11.73 1.24
CA ALA A 114 -11.26 13.02 0.94
C ALA A 114 -11.59 14.04 2.03
N LYS A 115 -12.85 14.09 2.47
CA LYS A 115 -13.28 14.96 3.58
C LYS A 115 -12.60 14.58 4.90
N LEU A 116 -12.49 13.28 5.19
CA LEU A 116 -11.81 12.79 6.39
C LEU A 116 -10.34 13.22 6.41
N ASN A 117 -9.63 13.02 5.28
CA ASN A 117 -8.24 13.42 5.16
C ASN A 117 -8.05 14.92 5.31
N GLU A 118 -8.92 15.74 4.68
CA GLU A 118 -8.87 17.18 4.80
C GLU A 118 -9.05 17.62 6.26
N LYS A 119 -9.97 16.99 6.99
CA LYS A 119 -10.24 17.29 8.40
C LYS A 119 -9.04 16.97 9.31
N PHE A 120 -8.42 15.80 9.13
CA PHE A 120 -7.39 15.31 10.05
C PHE A 120 -5.96 15.59 9.58
N LEU A 121 -5.72 15.70 8.27
CA LEU A 121 -4.39 15.93 7.70
C LEU A 121 -4.18 17.39 7.24
N GLY A 122 -5.24 18.12 6.93
CA GLY A 122 -5.15 19.48 6.42
C GLY A 122 -4.27 19.56 5.16
N GLU A 123 -3.22 20.38 5.20
CA GLU A 123 -2.28 20.52 4.08
C GLU A 123 -1.59 19.19 3.70
N ASP A 124 -1.39 18.29 4.66
CA ASP A 124 -0.75 16.99 4.42
C ASP A 124 -1.63 16.05 3.60
N ALA A 125 -2.92 16.32 3.45
CA ALA A 125 -3.82 15.57 2.58
C ALA A 125 -3.68 15.94 1.11
N LYS A 126 -3.05 17.07 0.80
CA LYS A 126 -2.94 17.60 -0.55
C LYS A 126 -2.23 16.61 -1.48
N GLY A 127 -2.86 16.30 -2.62
CA GLY A 127 -2.35 15.36 -3.60
C GLY A 127 -2.59 13.89 -3.27
N SER A 128 -3.24 13.58 -2.14
CA SER A 128 -3.59 12.21 -1.75
C SER A 128 -4.85 11.75 -2.49
N ASP A 129 -4.72 11.52 -3.78
CA ASP A 129 -5.81 11.07 -4.64
C ASP A 129 -5.99 9.56 -4.55
N ILE A 130 -7.22 9.09 -4.79
CA ILE A 130 -7.51 7.66 -4.87
C ILE A 130 -6.98 7.12 -6.19
N VAL A 131 -6.20 6.04 -6.14
CA VAL A 131 -5.73 5.28 -7.28
C VAL A 131 -6.37 3.90 -7.24
N ILE A 132 -7.17 3.60 -8.25
CA ILE A 132 -8.00 2.39 -8.31
C ILE A 132 -7.15 1.22 -8.82
N PRO A 133 -7.25 0.01 -8.21
CA PRO A 133 -6.56 -1.16 -8.72
C PRO A 133 -7.04 -1.56 -10.12
N THR A 134 -6.10 -1.95 -10.97
CA THR A 134 -6.36 -2.39 -12.34
C THR A 134 -6.31 -3.91 -12.49
N LEU A 135 -5.73 -4.61 -11.50
CA LEU A 135 -5.69 -6.07 -11.46
C LEU A 135 -6.46 -6.55 -10.23
N ALA A 136 -7.53 -7.30 -10.47
CA ALA A 136 -8.44 -7.74 -9.41
C ALA A 136 -8.07 -9.12 -8.89
N VAL A 137 -8.10 -9.28 -7.57
CA VAL A 137 -8.02 -10.59 -6.90
C VAL A 137 -9.46 -11.06 -6.66
N LYS A 138 -9.87 -12.11 -7.36
CA LYS A 138 -11.22 -12.70 -7.21
C LYS A 138 -11.22 -13.80 -6.17
N ASP A 139 -10.21 -14.66 -6.21
CA ASP A 139 -10.05 -15.81 -5.34
C ASP A 139 -8.59 -15.85 -4.89
N THR A 140 -7.70 -16.30 -5.76
CA THR A 140 -6.26 -16.24 -5.57
C THR A 140 -5.58 -15.63 -6.79
N LEU A 141 -4.44 -15.00 -6.59
CA LEU A 141 -3.63 -14.40 -7.65
C LEU A 141 -2.14 -14.54 -7.28
N ALA A 142 -1.33 -14.99 -8.23
CA ALA A 142 0.12 -15.07 -8.05
C ALA A 142 0.81 -13.88 -8.74
N LEU A 143 1.68 -13.20 -8.01
CA LEU A 143 2.51 -12.10 -8.51
C LEU A 143 3.97 -12.55 -8.55
N ASP A 144 4.55 -12.59 -9.75
CA ASP A 144 5.93 -13.02 -9.97
C ASP A 144 6.91 -11.84 -9.77
N LEU A 145 7.84 -11.99 -8.84
CA LEU A 145 8.92 -11.02 -8.60
C LEU A 145 10.28 -11.53 -9.08
N GLY A 146 10.31 -12.64 -9.80
CA GLY A 146 11.51 -13.27 -10.34
C GLY A 146 11.86 -14.53 -9.58
N ASP A 147 12.63 -14.40 -8.52
CA ASP A 147 13.07 -15.53 -7.67
C ASP A 147 12.05 -15.90 -6.58
N ARG A 148 10.96 -15.17 -6.48
CA ARG A 148 9.89 -15.39 -5.51
C ARG A 148 8.54 -15.02 -6.11
N THR A 149 7.49 -15.58 -5.57
CA THR A 149 6.10 -15.33 -5.97
C THR A 149 5.27 -14.97 -4.75
N LEU A 150 4.44 -13.94 -4.87
CA LEU A 150 3.46 -13.59 -3.85
C LEU A 150 2.11 -14.21 -4.22
N ILE A 151 1.49 -14.90 -3.29
CA ILE A 151 0.15 -15.45 -3.45
C ILE A 151 -0.83 -14.58 -2.68
N LEU A 152 -1.75 -13.95 -3.40
CA LEU A 152 -2.79 -13.11 -2.84
C LEU A 152 -4.10 -13.90 -2.77
N THR A 153 -4.78 -13.85 -1.63
CA THR A 153 -6.07 -14.51 -1.42
C THR A 153 -7.12 -13.47 -1.04
N ALA A 154 -8.20 -13.42 -1.81
CA ALA A 154 -9.34 -12.57 -1.51
C ALA A 154 -10.25 -13.23 -0.48
N HIS A 155 -10.69 -12.45 0.50
CA HIS A 155 -11.62 -12.92 1.54
C HIS A 155 -13.00 -12.32 1.29
N PRO A 156 -14.08 -13.10 1.42
CA PRO A 156 -15.43 -12.63 1.08
C PRO A 156 -15.93 -11.51 1.99
N VAL A 157 -15.78 -11.67 3.30
CA VAL A 157 -16.10 -10.64 4.31
C VAL A 157 -15.20 -10.90 5.52
N ALA A 158 -14.39 -9.92 5.88
CA ALA A 158 -13.57 -9.99 7.08
C ALA A 158 -13.59 -8.63 7.76
N HIS A 159 -12.48 -7.91 7.78
CA HIS A 159 -12.39 -6.54 8.27
C HIS A 159 -13.23 -5.58 7.40
N THR A 160 -13.18 -5.75 6.09
CA THR A 160 -14.07 -5.13 5.10
C THR A 160 -14.52 -6.18 4.08
N ASN A 161 -15.28 -5.78 3.05
CA ASN A 161 -15.62 -6.68 1.94
C ASN A 161 -14.55 -6.67 0.83
N THR A 162 -13.38 -6.10 1.10
CA THR A 162 -12.30 -5.91 0.12
C THR A 162 -10.96 -6.45 0.61
N ASP A 163 -10.96 -7.32 1.62
CA ASP A 163 -9.73 -7.80 2.26
C ASP A 163 -8.97 -8.81 1.40
N VAL A 164 -7.65 -8.67 1.40
CA VAL A 164 -6.70 -9.57 0.73
C VAL A 164 -5.58 -9.91 1.69
N THR A 165 -5.19 -11.18 1.74
CA THR A 165 -3.98 -11.64 2.43
C THR A 165 -2.89 -11.95 1.42
N VAL A 166 -1.63 -11.81 1.84
CA VAL A 166 -0.45 -12.01 0.99
C VAL A 166 0.48 -13.03 1.64
N ILE A 167 0.87 -14.04 0.88
CA ILE A 167 1.83 -15.05 1.29
C ILE A 167 3.00 -15.05 0.31
N ASP A 168 4.22 -14.96 0.84
CA ASP A 168 5.46 -15.05 0.06
C ASP A 168 5.87 -16.52 -0.07
N SER A 169 6.34 -16.94 -1.25
CA SER A 169 6.78 -18.30 -1.53
C SER A 169 8.13 -18.68 -0.88
N GLN A 170 8.84 -17.72 -0.28
CA GLN A 170 10.10 -17.96 0.42
C GLN A 170 10.00 -17.89 1.94
#